data_d379733e26e672a56ea0b85a36292d62
#
_entry.id   d379733e26e672a56ea0b85a36292d62
#
_cell.length_a   1.000
_cell.length_b   1.000
_cell.length_c   1.000
_cell.angle_alpha   90.00
_cell.angle_beta   90.00
_cell.angle_gamma   90.00
#
_symmetry.space_group_name_H-M   'P 1'
#
loop_
_entity.id
_entity.type
_entity.pdbx_description
1 polymer ?
#
loop_
_entity_poly.entity_id
_entity_poly.type
_entity_poly.pdbx_seq_one_letter_code
_entity_poly.pdbx_strand_id
1 'polypeptide(L)'
;VAAEIRRAIAEGEAAQGERLPPAIDLAAVLGVNKNTVIRALHVLRDEGLLDFTRGRGVRVVGTPQRGAVIARINELLEYARSQGYRRDEVVAIIQTHS
;
A
#
# COMPACT_ATOMS: atom_id res chain seq x y z
N VAL A 1 -1.67 8.71 -2.64
CA VAL A 1 -2.78 7.80 -3.01
C VAL A 1 -2.58 6.42 -2.38
N ALA A 2 -1.40 5.83 -2.52
CA ALA A 2 -1.14 4.52 -1.92
C ALA A 2 -1.31 4.53 -0.40
N ALA A 3 -0.80 5.57 0.27
CA ALA A 3 -0.88 5.70 1.72
C ALA A 3 -2.33 5.76 2.22
N GLU A 4 -3.19 6.43 1.49
CA GLU A 4 -4.61 6.57 1.87
C GLU A 4 -5.35 5.24 1.75
N ILE A 5 -5.11 4.50 0.68
CA ILE A 5 -5.71 3.18 0.47
C ILE A 5 -5.15 2.19 1.50
N ARG A 6 -3.85 2.24 1.75
CA ARG A 6 -3.21 1.38 2.75
C ARG A 6 -3.79 1.62 4.14
N ARG A 7 -4.03 2.88 4.48
CA ARG A 7 -4.67 3.22 5.76
C ARG A 7 -6.10 2.68 5.84
N ALA A 8 -6.87 2.79 4.76
CA ALA A 8 -8.22 2.26 4.72
C ALA A 8 -8.23 0.75 4.97
N ILE A 9 -7.26 0.03 4.42
CA ILE A 9 -7.12 -1.40 4.66
C ILE A 9 -6.75 -1.66 6.12
N ALA A 10 -5.79 -0.90 6.66
CA ALA A 10 -5.33 -1.05 8.04
C ALA A 10 -6.44 -0.78 9.05
N GLU A 11 -7.31 0.16 8.78
CA GLU A 11 -8.42 0.53 9.66
C GLU A 11 -9.67 -0.31 9.44
N GLY A 12 -9.65 -1.21 8.47
CA GLY A 12 -10.78 -2.08 8.16
C GLY A 12 -11.87 -1.44 7.32
N GLU A 13 -11.68 -0.20 6.86
CA GLU A 13 -12.63 0.48 5.98
C GLU A 13 -12.75 -0.21 4.62
N ALA A 14 -11.62 -0.72 4.12
CA ALA A 14 -11.59 -1.56 2.93
C ALA A 14 -11.37 -2.99 3.41
N ALA A 15 -12.44 -3.76 3.45
CA ALA A 15 -12.43 -5.11 4.02
C ALA A 15 -11.78 -6.12 3.09
N GLN A 16 -11.17 -7.16 3.68
CA GLN A 16 -10.61 -8.26 2.93
C GLN A 16 -11.69 -8.93 2.07
N GLY A 17 -11.39 -9.14 0.80
CA GLY A 17 -12.33 -9.68 -0.17
C GLY A 17 -13.15 -8.61 -0.89
N GLU A 18 -13.13 -7.38 -0.41
CA GLU A 18 -13.88 -6.29 -1.01
C GLU A 18 -13.26 -5.87 -2.34
N ARG A 19 -14.11 -5.58 -3.31
CA ARG A 19 -13.68 -5.06 -4.60
C ARG A 19 -13.56 -3.54 -4.51
N LEU A 20 -12.44 -3.00 -4.97
CA LEU A 20 -12.26 -1.54 -5.03
C LEU A 20 -13.00 -0.96 -6.24
N PRO A 21 -13.42 0.31 -6.14
CA PRO A 21 -13.97 1.01 -7.30
C PRO A 21 -12.96 1.06 -8.44
N PRO A 22 -13.41 1.23 -9.69
CA PRO A 22 -12.50 1.42 -10.82
C PRO A 22 -11.56 2.59 -10.61
N ALA A 23 -10.37 2.51 -11.22
CA ALA A 23 -9.35 3.55 -11.06
C ALA A 23 -9.86 4.94 -11.43
N ILE A 24 -10.72 5.04 -12.44
CA ILE A 24 -11.28 6.32 -12.86
C ILE A 24 -12.16 6.95 -11.78
N ASP A 25 -12.92 6.12 -11.05
CA ASP A 25 -13.77 6.59 -9.97
C ASP A 25 -12.94 7.00 -8.76
N LEU A 26 -11.90 6.21 -8.44
CA LEU A 26 -10.97 6.56 -7.37
C LEU A 26 -10.24 7.88 -7.67
N ALA A 27 -9.84 8.08 -8.92
CA ALA A 27 -9.19 9.31 -9.34
C ALA A 27 -10.09 10.53 -9.14
N ALA A 28 -11.38 10.39 -9.46
CA ALA A 28 -12.35 11.48 -9.26
C ALA A 28 -12.54 11.79 -7.78
N VAL A 29 -12.69 10.77 -6.94
CA VAL A 29 -12.89 10.94 -5.49
C VAL A 29 -11.67 11.55 -4.83
N LEU A 30 -10.47 11.11 -5.22
CA LEU A 30 -9.21 11.56 -4.61
C LEU A 30 -8.68 12.85 -5.23
N GLY A 31 -9.27 13.31 -6.33
CA GLY A 31 -8.83 14.53 -6.99
C GLY A 31 -7.47 14.41 -7.65
N VAL A 32 -7.13 13.24 -8.15
CA VAL A 32 -5.84 12.97 -8.79
C VAL A 32 -6.03 12.38 -10.18
N ASN A 33 -4.92 12.25 -10.92
CA ASN A 33 -4.91 11.65 -12.24
C ASN A 33 -5.11 10.14 -12.15
N LYS A 34 -5.83 9.57 -13.12
CA LYS A 34 -6.07 8.12 -13.22
C LYS A 34 -4.75 7.32 -13.20
N ASN A 35 -3.72 7.81 -13.89
CA ASN A 35 -2.44 7.12 -13.93
C ASN A 35 -1.76 7.08 -12.56
N THR A 36 -1.96 8.12 -11.75
CA THR A 36 -1.47 8.16 -10.37
C THR A 36 -2.13 7.08 -9.54
N VAL A 37 -3.43 6.89 -9.70
CA VAL A 37 -4.17 5.83 -9.02
C VAL A 37 -3.66 4.46 -9.45
N ILE A 38 -3.50 4.24 -10.75
CA ILE A 38 -3.03 2.95 -11.28
C ILE A 38 -1.66 2.60 -10.71
N ARG A 39 -0.74 3.55 -10.66
CA ARG A 39 0.59 3.32 -10.06
C ARG A 39 0.49 2.95 -8.58
N ALA A 40 -0.38 3.64 -7.84
CA ALA A 40 -0.60 3.34 -6.44
C ALA A 40 -1.17 1.93 -6.24
N LEU A 41 -2.09 1.51 -7.09
CA LEU A 41 -2.66 0.16 -7.03
C LEU A 41 -1.60 -0.91 -7.29
N HIS A 42 -0.68 -0.66 -8.23
CA HIS A 42 0.44 -1.58 -8.48
C HIS A 42 1.37 -1.69 -7.28
N VAL A 43 1.68 -0.58 -6.62
CA VAL A 43 2.49 -0.59 -5.39
C VAL A 43 1.81 -1.44 -4.32
N LEU A 44 0.52 -1.26 -4.12
CA LEU A 44 -0.24 -2.01 -3.10
C LEU A 44 -0.34 -3.49 -3.45
N ARG A 45 -0.43 -3.85 -4.73
CA ARG A 45 -0.37 -5.24 -5.17
C ARG A 45 0.99 -5.85 -4.81
N ASP A 46 2.07 -5.14 -5.07
CA ASP A 46 3.41 -5.62 -4.76
C ASP A 46 3.62 -5.79 -3.25
N GLU A 47 2.92 -5.01 -2.44
CA GLU A 47 2.93 -5.15 -0.99
C GLU A 47 2.07 -6.31 -0.49
N GLY A 48 1.36 -6.98 -1.38
CA GLY A 48 0.48 -8.09 -1.01
C GLY A 48 -0.86 -7.66 -0.42
N LEU A 49 -1.26 -6.41 -0.63
CA LEU A 49 -2.52 -5.88 -0.11
C LEU A 49 -3.66 -5.96 -1.12
N LEU A 50 -3.35 -5.97 -2.40
CA LEU A 50 -4.34 -6.04 -3.48
C LEU A 50 -4.02 -7.17 -4.43
N ASP A 51 -5.06 -7.66 -5.11
CA ASP A 51 -4.94 -8.65 -6.17
C ASP A 51 -5.68 -8.14 -7.40
N PHE A 52 -5.07 -8.30 -8.55
CA PHE A 52 -5.65 -7.91 -9.84
C PHE A 52 -6.14 -9.17 -10.53
N THR A 53 -7.44 -9.43 -10.44
CA THR A 53 -8.03 -10.57 -11.13
C THR A 53 -8.59 -10.12 -12.47
N ARG A 54 -8.12 -10.73 -13.54
CA ARG A 54 -8.54 -10.41 -14.89
C ARG A 54 -10.05 -10.55 -15.02
N GLY A 55 -10.71 -9.48 -15.48
CA GLY A 55 -12.15 -9.44 -15.65
C GLY A 55 -12.94 -9.22 -14.38
N ARG A 56 -12.29 -9.16 -13.21
CA ARG A 56 -12.95 -8.98 -11.90
C ARG A 56 -12.49 -7.74 -11.16
N GLY A 57 -11.60 -6.94 -11.77
CA GLY A 57 -11.09 -5.73 -11.16
C GLY A 57 -10.09 -5.97 -10.04
N VAL A 58 -10.01 -5.04 -9.11
CA VAL A 58 -9.03 -5.05 -8.02
C VAL A 58 -9.73 -5.40 -6.72
N ARG A 59 -9.19 -6.38 -5.99
CA ARG A 59 -9.73 -6.82 -4.71
C ARG A 59 -8.73 -6.63 -3.60
N VAL A 60 -9.23 -6.35 -2.40
CA VAL A 60 -8.43 -6.31 -1.19
C VAL A 60 -8.17 -7.76 -0.75
N VAL A 61 -6.90 -8.14 -0.65
CA VAL A 61 -6.49 -9.45 -0.15
C VAL A 61 -5.68 -9.34 1.14
N GLY A 62 -5.17 -8.14 1.45
CA GLY A 62 -4.43 -7.89 2.68
C GLY A 62 -5.35 -7.78 3.89
N THR A 63 -4.86 -8.24 5.04
CA THR A 63 -5.53 -8.07 6.31
C THR A 63 -5.26 -6.67 6.88
N PRO A 64 -6.09 -6.17 7.81
CA PRO A 64 -5.78 -4.92 8.50
C PRO A 64 -4.41 -4.95 9.19
N GLN A 65 -4.03 -6.10 9.77
CA GLN A 65 -2.73 -6.27 10.42
C GLN A 65 -1.58 -6.12 9.44
N ARG A 66 -1.68 -6.73 8.25
CA ARG A 66 -0.66 -6.60 7.22
C ARG A 66 -0.55 -5.14 6.74
N GLY A 67 -1.69 -4.49 6.50
CA GLY A 67 -1.71 -3.08 6.10
C GLY A 67 -1.05 -2.18 7.14
N ALA A 68 -1.32 -2.42 8.41
CA ALA A 68 -0.74 -1.65 9.51
C ALA A 68 0.78 -1.84 9.59
N VAL A 69 1.25 -3.09 9.46
CA VAL A 69 2.69 -3.39 9.47
C VAL A 69 3.40 -2.70 8.31
N ILE A 70 2.84 -2.80 7.11
CA ILE A 70 3.45 -2.19 5.93
C ILE A 70 3.46 -0.66 6.04
N ALA A 71 2.41 -0.05 6.60
CA ALA A 71 2.39 1.39 6.85
C ALA A 71 3.53 1.82 7.77
N ARG A 72 3.79 1.05 8.83
CA ARG A 72 4.91 1.32 9.74
C ARG A 72 6.26 1.14 9.09
N ILE A 73 6.39 0.13 8.22
CA ILE A 73 7.63 -0.09 7.47
C ILE A 73 7.91 1.11 6.56
N ASN A 74 6.89 1.63 5.89
CA ASN A 74 7.06 2.80 5.02
C ASN A 74 7.47 4.04 5.82
N GLU A 75 6.87 4.24 6.99
CA GLU A 75 7.26 5.34 7.89
C GLU A 75 8.72 5.20 8.32
N LEU A 76 9.13 3.98 8.68
CA LEU A 76 10.51 3.70 9.05
C LEU A 76 11.48 3.99 7.91
N LEU A 77 11.14 3.57 6.70
CA LEU A 77 12.00 3.80 5.53
C LEU A 77 12.14 5.29 5.21
N GLU A 78 11.06 6.05 5.33
CA GLU A 78 11.11 7.50 5.14
C GLU A 78 11.99 8.17 6.21
N TYR A 79 11.82 7.77 7.46
CA TYR A 79 12.63 8.28 8.56
C TYR A 79 14.12 7.97 8.33
N ALA A 80 14.42 6.71 7.98
CA ALA A 80 15.79 6.28 7.72
C ALA A 80 16.42 7.06 6.57
N ARG A 81 15.66 7.32 5.50
CA ARG A 81 16.13 8.12 4.38
C ARG A 81 16.49 9.54 4.83
N SER A 82 15.68 10.12 5.71
CA SER A 82 15.97 11.46 6.26
C SER A 82 17.27 11.49 7.08
N GLN A 83 17.68 10.33 7.60
CA GLN A 83 18.90 10.17 8.37
C GLN A 83 20.09 9.71 7.51
N GLY A 84 19.89 9.64 6.20
CA GLY A 84 20.96 9.26 5.27
C GLY A 84 21.13 7.76 5.04
N TYR A 85 20.19 6.95 5.50
CA TYR A 85 20.24 5.49 5.30
C TYR A 85 19.51 5.08 4.03
N ARG A 86 20.05 4.08 3.34
CA ARG A 86 19.38 3.44 2.20
C ARG A 86 18.54 2.27 2.68
N ARG A 87 17.64 1.83 1.82
CA ARG A 87 16.75 0.70 2.13
C ARG A 87 17.53 -0.56 2.48
N ASP A 88 18.57 -0.90 1.71
CA ASP A 88 19.39 -2.08 1.95
C ASP A 88 20.11 -2.01 3.30
N GLU A 89 20.51 -0.82 3.73
CA GLU A 89 21.12 -0.62 5.04
C GLU A 89 20.11 -0.89 6.16
N VAL A 90 18.87 -0.44 5.99
CA VAL A 90 17.80 -0.68 6.95
C VAL A 90 17.50 -2.17 7.05
N VAL A 91 17.43 -2.86 5.91
CA VAL A 91 17.20 -4.31 5.87
C VAL A 91 18.31 -5.05 6.63
N ALA A 92 19.55 -4.65 6.44
CA ALA A 92 20.68 -5.25 7.14
C ALA A 92 20.57 -5.06 8.66
N ILE A 93 20.17 -3.87 9.11
CA ILE A 93 19.96 -3.60 10.53
C ILE A 93 18.87 -4.51 11.10
N ILE A 94 17.76 -4.64 10.38
CA ILE A 94 16.64 -5.50 10.81
C ILE A 94 17.10 -6.96 10.94
N GLN A 95 17.88 -7.45 9.98
CA GLN A 95 18.36 -8.84 9.97
C GLN A 95 19.29 -9.12 11.14
N THR A 96 20.05 -8.14 11.59
CA THR A 96 20.98 -8.30 12.71
C THR A 96 20.37 -7.97 14.06
N HIS A 97 19.20 -7.37 14.05
CA HIS A 97 18.49 -6.98 15.28
C HIS A 97 17.67 -8.18 15.76
N SER A 98 17.90 -8.61 16.98
CA SER A 98 17.18 -9.74 17.54
C SER A 98 15.95 -9.33 18.34
#